data_d92d986145f4192d846276536afa7bc7
#
_entry.id   d92d986145f4192d846276536afa7bc7
#
_cell.length_a   1.000
_cell.length_b   1.000
_cell.length_c   1.000
_cell.angle_alpha   90.00
_cell.angle_beta   90.00
_cell.angle_gamma   90.00
#
_symmetry.space_group_name_H-M   'P 1'
#
loop_
_entity.id
_entity.type
_entity.pdbx_description
1 polymer ?
#
loop_
_entity_poly.entity_id
_entity_poly.type
_entity_poly.pdbx_seq_one_letter_code
_entity_poly.pdbx_strand_id
1 'polypeptide(L)'
;PLSDGWPDDLPDAPSDAALADLARHLREGFWARYLAIYAAPELAWLAARVPSLMQWDDHDICDGWGSLRRSRTESAVGRTLFAEARAACLLFQHAAVDGDLPPRFADPAGGHLGWRLRLPGLRILAPDLRSERQRRRIMGPGGWAMMRDEAARPAEGHSLLISSVPLLGPRMSLFEAAMIAIPRMQKYEDDLRDQWQSRAHRDEWRRMLVVMRDIAQADGHAVTAVSGEIHLATRATMDLEGGRLLHQLVASGIAHRAPPAAWARTLGALSILGEDPLPGHPIRIRPLPGQRSRYVAERNYLTLTRRDGSWQGRWHLERLGVTEPLALD
;
A
#
# COMPACT_ATOMS: atom_id res chain seq x y z
N PRO A 1 16.46 5.74 -15.83
CA PRO A 1 15.06 5.45 -15.97
C PRO A 1 14.29 6.19 -14.89
N LEU A 2 13.09 6.69 -15.21
CA LEU A 2 12.23 7.42 -14.25
C LEU A 2 11.83 6.60 -13.01
N SER A 3 12.05 5.27 -13.03
CA SER A 3 11.84 4.40 -11.88
C SER A 3 12.74 4.70 -10.66
N ASP A 4 13.86 5.38 -10.88
CA ASP A 4 14.86 5.67 -9.84
C ASP A 4 14.73 7.10 -9.31
N GLY A 5 13.61 7.75 -9.58
CA GLY A 5 13.31 9.11 -9.20
C GLY A 5 13.18 10.07 -10.39
N TRP A 6 12.78 11.29 -10.09
CA TRP A 6 12.57 12.33 -11.09
C TRP A 6 13.89 13.02 -11.44
N PRO A 7 14.36 12.99 -12.72
CA PRO A 7 15.56 13.72 -13.14
C PRO A 7 15.37 15.23 -13.00
N ASP A 8 16.40 15.92 -12.55
CA ASP A 8 16.35 17.38 -12.37
C ASP A 8 16.54 18.17 -13.69
N ASP A 9 17.00 17.49 -14.74
CA ASP A 9 17.35 18.06 -16.06
C ASP A 9 16.23 17.98 -17.10
N LEU A 10 15.01 17.57 -16.71
CA LEU A 10 13.88 17.53 -17.62
C LEU A 10 13.39 18.95 -17.97
N PRO A 11 13.13 19.24 -19.28
CA PRO A 11 12.66 20.53 -19.70
C PRO A 11 11.28 20.86 -19.13
N ASP A 12 11.07 22.12 -18.69
CA ASP A 12 9.79 22.58 -18.16
C ASP A 12 8.68 22.62 -19.23
N ALA A 13 9.03 22.85 -20.49
CA ALA A 13 8.11 22.95 -21.62
C ALA A 13 8.65 22.22 -22.85
N PRO A 14 8.57 20.89 -22.89
CA PRO A 14 8.98 20.12 -24.05
C PRO A 14 8.03 20.36 -25.25
N SER A 15 8.53 20.22 -26.47
CA SER A 15 7.70 20.27 -27.67
C SER A 15 6.77 19.04 -27.77
N ASP A 16 5.68 19.14 -28.52
CA ASP A 16 4.77 18.01 -28.74
C ASP A 16 5.48 16.78 -29.34
N ALA A 17 6.45 16.99 -30.22
CA ALA A 17 7.29 15.92 -30.76
C ALA A 17 8.11 15.22 -29.67
N ALA A 18 8.74 16.01 -28.76
CA ALA A 18 9.49 15.47 -27.64
C ALA A 18 8.58 14.71 -26.64
N LEU A 19 7.37 15.18 -26.43
CA LEU A 19 6.38 14.47 -25.60
C LEU A 19 5.92 13.14 -26.23
N ALA A 20 5.73 13.11 -27.54
CA ALA A 20 5.38 11.90 -28.26
C ALA A 20 6.51 10.87 -28.22
N ASP A 21 7.75 11.31 -28.36
CA ASP A 21 8.93 10.45 -28.21
C ASP A 21 9.09 9.93 -26.79
N LEU A 22 8.85 10.78 -25.79
CA LEU A 22 8.84 10.37 -24.37
C LEU A 22 7.75 9.33 -24.10
N ALA A 23 6.52 9.54 -24.57
CA ALA A 23 5.42 8.60 -24.39
C ALA A 23 5.75 7.23 -24.98
N ARG A 24 6.31 7.20 -26.20
CA ARG A 24 6.76 5.95 -26.82
C ARG A 24 7.83 5.25 -25.98
N HIS A 25 8.87 5.98 -25.57
CA HIS A 25 9.96 5.43 -24.75
C HIS A 25 9.47 4.88 -23.41
N LEU A 26 8.59 5.60 -22.73
CA LEU A 26 8.00 5.16 -21.47
C LEU A 26 7.15 3.90 -21.65
N ARG A 27 6.28 3.87 -22.68
CA ARG A 27 5.48 2.70 -23.02
C ARG A 27 6.34 1.47 -23.27
N GLU A 28 7.33 1.58 -24.11
CA GLU A 28 8.28 0.49 -24.40
C GLU A 28 9.00 0.03 -23.14
N GLY A 29 9.42 0.96 -22.27
CA GLY A 29 10.09 0.68 -21.01
C GLY A 29 9.20 -0.06 -20.02
N PHE A 30 7.94 0.39 -19.81
CA PHE A 30 6.97 -0.29 -18.96
C PHE A 30 6.65 -1.68 -19.50
N TRP A 31 6.36 -1.79 -20.80
CA TRP A 31 6.06 -3.08 -21.41
C TRP A 31 7.22 -4.07 -21.29
N ALA A 32 8.44 -3.63 -21.56
CA ALA A 32 9.61 -4.49 -21.41
C ALA A 32 9.78 -5.03 -19.98
N ARG A 33 9.52 -4.21 -18.96
CA ARG A 33 9.57 -4.63 -17.55
C ARG A 33 8.48 -5.62 -17.20
N TYR A 34 7.23 -5.33 -17.52
CA TYR A 34 6.12 -6.25 -17.26
C TYR A 34 6.30 -7.57 -18.00
N LEU A 35 6.67 -7.54 -19.29
CA LEU A 35 6.92 -8.75 -20.07
C LEU A 35 8.06 -9.59 -19.47
N ALA A 36 9.15 -8.96 -19.02
CA ALA A 36 10.25 -9.67 -18.37
C ALA A 36 9.81 -10.34 -17.07
N ILE A 37 8.97 -9.68 -16.26
CA ILE A 37 8.44 -10.23 -15.01
C ILE A 37 7.51 -11.41 -15.30
N TYR A 38 6.52 -11.23 -16.20
CA TYR A 38 5.55 -12.29 -16.52
C TYR A 38 6.12 -13.43 -17.34
N ALA A 39 7.27 -13.23 -18.02
CA ALA A 39 8.00 -14.30 -18.69
C ALA A 39 8.85 -15.16 -17.75
N ALA A 40 9.07 -14.75 -16.49
CA ALA A 40 9.74 -15.56 -15.49
C ALA A 40 8.93 -16.86 -15.26
N PRO A 41 9.53 -18.06 -15.42
CA PRO A 41 8.79 -19.33 -15.41
C PRO A 41 7.95 -19.55 -14.16
N GLU A 42 8.46 -19.15 -12.99
CA GLU A 42 7.79 -19.29 -11.71
C GLU A 42 6.54 -18.41 -11.62
N LEU A 43 6.66 -17.15 -12.07
CA LEU A 43 5.52 -16.23 -12.07
C LEU A 43 4.50 -16.60 -13.15
N ALA A 44 4.96 -16.95 -14.35
CA ALA A 44 4.09 -17.43 -15.43
C ALA A 44 3.27 -18.66 -14.99
N TRP A 45 3.93 -19.62 -14.31
CA TRP A 45 3.26 -20.80 -13.78
C TRP A 45 2.20 -20.45 -12.73
N LEU A 46 2.51 -19.54 -11.81
CA LEU A 46 1.60 -19.08 -10.75
C LEU A 46 0.43 -18.29 -11.34
N ALA A 47 0.71 -17.29 -12.17
CA ALA A 47 -0.28 -16.40 -12.75
C ALA A 47 -1.29 -17.14 -13.66
N ALA A 48 -0.86 -18.22 -14.32
CA ALA A 48 -1.74 -19.06 -15.12
C ALA A 48 -2.71 -19.93 -14.29
N ARG A 49 -2.52 -20.04 -12.96
CA ARG A 49 -3.28 -20.97 -12.09
C ARG A 49 -4.00 -20.29 -10.95
N VAL A 50 -3.53 -19.14 -10.53
CA VAL A 50 -4.06 -18.43 -9.36
C VAL A 50 -4.60 -17.08 -9.81
N PRO A 51 -5.91 -16.81 -9.63
CA PRO A 51 -6.47 -15.49 -9.87
C PRO A 51 -5.75 -14.43 -9.05
N SER A 52 -5.42 -13.30 -9.66
CA SER A 52 -4.73 -12.21 -8.99
C SER A 52 -5.55 -10.92 -9.03
N LEU A 53 -5.47 -10.15 -7.95
CA LEU A 53 -5.98 -8.78 -7.85
C LEU A 53 -4.81 -7.92 -7.36
N MET A 54 -4.48 -6.93 -8.16
CA MET A 54 -3.32 -6.08 -7.94
C MET A 54 -3.75 -4.72 -7.41
N GLN A 55 -2.82 -4.04 -6.75
CA GLN A 55 -2.91 -2.64 -6.40
C GLN A 55 -1.58 -1.99 -6.70
N TRP A 56 -1.59 -0.88 -7.38
CA TRP A 56 -0.36 -0.20 -7.75
C TRP A 56 0.20 0.67 -6.62
N ASP A 57 1.49 0.96 -6.71
CA ASP A 57 2.19 1.84 -5.81
C ASP A 57 3.00 2.89 -6.59
N ASP A 58 3.80 3.73 -5.93
CA ASP A 58 4.57 4.78 -6.60
C ASP A 58 5.56 4.22 -7.63
N HIS A 59 6.25 3.13 -7.32
CA HIS A 59 7.19 2.47 -8.24
C HIS A 59 6.55 1.89 -9.51
N ASP A 60 5.23 1.72 -9.56
CA ASP A 60 4.52 1.43 -10.81
C ASP A 60 4.47 2.65 -11.74
N ILE A 61 4.75 3.85 -11.21
CA ILE A 61 4.78 5.12 -11.95
C ILE A 61 6.22 5.66 -11.97
N CYS A 62 6.69 6.17 -10.84
CA CYS A 62 8.09 6.46 -10.54
C CYS A 62 8.27 6.64 -9.04
N ASP A 63 9.48 6.40 -8.54
CA ASP A 63 9.85 6.60 -7.14
C ASP A 63 9.36 7.95 -6.61
N GLY A 64 8.68 7.91 -5.45
CA GLY A 64 8.11 9.09 -4.78
C GLY A 64 6.89 9.70 -5.47
N TRP A 65 6.21 9.01 -6.43
CA TRP A 65 4.99 9.55 -7.02
C TRP A 65 3.91 9.83 -5.98
N GLY A 66 3.44 11.09 -5.94
CA GLY A 66 2.51 11.62 -4.93
C GLY A 66 3.21 12.45 -3.85
N SER A 67 4.51 12.26 -3.60
CA SER A 67 5.37 13.10 -2.74
C SER A 67 6.12 14.16 -3.54
N LEU A 68 6.18 14.05 -4.86
CA LEU A 68 6.76 15.04 -5.77
C LEU A 68 6.01 16.38 -5.71
N ARG A 69 6.70 17.45 -6.12
CA ARG A 69 6.07 18.78 -6.25
C ARG A 69 4.97 18.76 -7.31
N ARG A 70 3.87 19.43 -7.05
CA ARG A 70 2.74 19.53 -7.98
C ARG A 70 3.14 20.06 -9.36
N SER A 71 4.09 20.99 -9.42
CA SER A 71 4.66 21.48 -10.68
C SER A 71 5.30 20.38 -11.54
N ARG A 72 5.81 19.31 -10.93
CA ARG A 72 6.34 18.13 -11.65
C ARG A 72 5.23 17.19 -12.09
N THR A 73 4.37 16.77 -11.18
CA THR A 73 3.29 15.82 -11.48
C THR A 73 2.25 16.37 -12.46
N GLU A 74 2.00 17.69 -12.42
CA GLU A 74 1.07 18.37 -13.33
C GLU A 74 1.75 18.97 -14.56
N SER A 75 3.06 18.82 -14.74
CA SER A 75 3.75 19.17 -15.98
C SER A 75 3.29 18.29 -17.15
N ALA A 76 3.61 18.71 -18.37
CA ALA A 76 3.34 17.88 -19.55
C ALA A 76 4.06 16.52 -19.45
N VAL A 77 5.31 16.51 -18.96
CA VAL A 77 6.10 15.29 -18.70
C VAL A 77 5.43 14.40 -17.63
N GLY A 78 5.01 14.99 -16.50
CA GLY A 78 4.37 14.23 -15.43
C GLY A 78 3.05 13.59 -15.86
N ARG A 79 2.22 14.31 -16.60
CA ARG A 79 0.99 13.76 -17.15
C ARG A 79 1.25 12.63 -18.17
N THR A 80 2.26 12.78 -19.02
CA THR A 80 2.66 11.73 -19.98
C THR A 80 3.15 10.49 -19.25
N LEU A 81 4.02 10.64 -18.24
CA LEU A 81 4.48 9.53 -17.42
C LEU A 81 3.32 8.80 -16.75
N PHE A 82 2.43 9.55 -16.09
CA PHE A 82 1.27 8.96 -15.41
C PHE A 82 0.36 8.20 -16.37
N ALA A 83 0.08 8.78 -17.56
CA ALA A 83 -0.77 8.14 -18.55
C ALA A 83 -0.19 6.80 -19.06
N GLU A 84 1.11 6.75 -19.37
CA GLU A 84 1.75 5.52 -19.85
C GLU A 84 1.90 4.47 -18.76
N ALA A 85 2.25 4.89 -17.53
CA ALA A 85 2.30 3.99 -16.37
C ALA A 85 0.93 3.38 -16.07
N ARG A 86 -0.11 4.21 -16.06
CA ARG A 86 -1.49 3.79 -15.82
C ARG A 86 -1.99 2.82 -16.91
N ALA A 87 -1.73 3.11 -18.18
CA ALA A 87 -2.10 2.21 -19.28
C ALA A 87 -1.40 0.85 -19.14
N ALA A 88 -0.13 0.82 -18.76
CA ALA A 88 0.60 -0.41 -18.52
C ALA A 88 0.07 -1.16 -17.28
N CYS A 89 -0.22 -0.48 -16.18
CA CYS A 89 -0.82 -1.08 -14.99
C CYS A 89 -2.18 -1.72 -15.31
N LEU A 90 -3.07 -1.00 -16.02
CA LEU A 90 -4.37 -1.54 -16.43
C LEU A 90 -4.21 -2.79 -17.28
N LEU A 91 -3.33 -2.75 -18.28
CA LEU A 91 -3.12 -3.86 -19.19
C LEU A 91 -2.56 -5.10 -18.47
N PHE A 92 -1.45 -4.93 -17.76
CA PHE A 92 -0.68 -6.05 -17.21
C PHE A 92 -1.16 -6.53 -15.84
N GLN A 93 -1.62 -5.62 -14.97
CA GLN A 93 -2.06 -5.97 -13.62
C GLN A 93 -3.56 -6.25 -13.55
N HIS A 94 -4.36 -5.64 -14.42
CA HIS A 94 -5.82 -5.72 -14.33
C HIS A 94 -6.49 -6.37 -15.53
N ALA A 95 -5.74 -6.69 -16.61
CA ALA A 95 -6.26 -7.17 -17.90
C ALA A 95 -7.38 -6.26 -18.42
N ALA A 96 -7.18 -4.94 -18.37
CA ALA A 96 -8.15 -3.90 -18.68
C ALA A 96 -7.50 -2.78 -19.50
N VAL A 97 -8.32 -1.94 -20.07
CA VAL A 97 -7.92 -0.72 -20.78
C VAL A 97 -8.80 0.45 -20.34
N ASP A 98 -8.35 1.68 -20.59
CA ASP A 98 -9.17 2.87 -20.36
C ASP A 98 -10.46 2.80 -21.15
N GLY A 99 -11.58 3.16 -20.50
CA GLY A 99 -12.91 3.09 -21.08
C GLY A 99 -13.59 1.71 -21.03
N ASP A 100 -12.85 0.66 -20.61
CA ASP A 100 -13.40 -0.69 -20.42
C ASP A 100 -12.86 -1.29 -19.10
N LEU A 101 -13.23 -0.65 -18.00
CA LEU A 101 -12.82 -1.09 -16.66
C LEU A 101 -13.78 -2.16 -16.12
N PRO A 102 -13.25 -3.26 -15.55
CA PRO A 102 -14.06 -4.26 -14.88
C PRO A 102 -14.95 -3.69 -13.77
N PRO A 103 -16.14 -4.27 -13.50
CA PRO A 103 -17.10 -3.76 -12.51
C PRO A 103 -16.59 -3.67 -11.08
N ARG A 104 -15.44 -4.31 -10.76
CA ARG A 104 -14.79 -4.20 -9.46
C ARG A 104 -14.25 -2.80 -9.19
N PHE A 105 -13.87 -2.03 -10.20
CA PHE A 105 -13.43 -0.66 -10.04
C PHE A 105 -14.57 0.23 -9.53
N ALA A 106 -14.26 1.09 -8.57
CA ALA A 106 -15.27 1.94 -7.95
C ALA A 106 -15.66 3.12 -8.84
N ASP A 107 -14.74 3.56 -9.69
CA ASP A 107 -14.95 4.61 -10.70
C ASP A 107 -14.87 4.03 -12.12
N PRO A 108 -16.00 3.83 -12.81
CA PRO A 108 -15.99 3.35 -14.19
C PRO A 108 -15.33 4.33 -15.17
N ALA A 109 -15.30 5.63 -14.85
CA ALA A 109 -14.63 6.65 -15.68
C ALA A 109 -13.11 6.63 -15.50
N GLY A 110 -12.62 5.92 -14.47
CA GLY A 110 -11.19 5.72 -14.24
C GLY A 110 -10.45 6.93 -13.72
N GLY A 111 -11.10 7.86 -13.03
CA GLY A 111 -10.42 8.97 -12.33
C GLY A 111 -9.50 8.48 -11.23
N HIS A 112 -9.78 7.28 -10.68
CA HIS A 112 -8.89 6.54 -9.80
C HIS A 112 -9.04 5.03 -10.02
N LEU A 113 -8.03 4.24 -9.61
CA LEU A 113 -7.99 2.78 -9.77
C LEU A 113 -8.38 2.02 -8.49
N GLY A 114 -9.10 2.64 -7.56
CA GLY A 114 -9.63 1.96 -6.38
C GLY A 114 -10.68 0.91 -6.76
N TRP A 115 -10.58 -0.28 -6.15
CA TRP A 115 -11.49 -1.37 -6.45
C TRP A 115 -12.02 -2.06 -5.19
N ARG A 116 -13.09 -2.80 -5.36
CA ARG A 116 -13.74 -3.59 -4.31
C ARG A 116 -14.20 -4.94 -4.84
N LEU A 117 -14.20 -5.93 -3.94
CA LEU A 117 -14.72 -7.25 -4.23
C LEU A 117 -15.55 -7.74 -3.04
N ARG A 118 -16.70 -8.35 -3.32
CA ARG A 118 -17.58 -8.94 -2.33
C ARG A 118 -17.75 -10.42 -2.64
N LEU A 119 -17.45 -11.24 -1.64
CA LEU A 119 -17.60 -12.68 -1.65
C LEU A 119 -18.40 -13.09 -0.42
N PRO A 120 -19.01 -14.29 -0.39
CA PRO A 120 -19.71 -14.77 0.79
C PRO A 120 -18.84 -14.75 2.05
N GLY A 121 -19.18 -13.90 3.01
CA GLY A 121 -18.45 -13.72 4.27
C GLY A 121 -17.09 -13.01 4.14
N LEU A 122 -16.83 -12.35 3.01
CA LEU A 122 -15.59 -11.58 2.79
C LEU A 122 -15.85 -10.36 1.91
N ARG A 123 -15.42 -9.20 2.39
CA ARG A 123 -15.35 -7.96 1.62
C ARG A 123 -13.89 -7.53 1.50
N ILE A 124 -13.45 -7.20 0.29
CA ILE A 124 -12.11 -6.67 0.02
C ILE A 124 -12.26 -5.24 -0.49
N LEU A 125 -11.54 -4.32 0.12
CA LEU A 125 -11.51 -2.90 -0.22
C LEU A 125 -10.07 -2.51 -0.54
N ALA A 126 -9.84 -1.97 -1.71
CA ALA A 126 -8.52 -1.52 -2.18
C ALA A 126 -8.61 -0.08 -2.68
N PRO A 127 -8.54 0.91 -1.78
CA PRO A 127 -8.53 2.31 -2.18
C PRO A 127 -7.25 2.64 -2.94
N ASP A 128 -7.38 3.44 -4.00
CA ASP A 128 -6.23 3.94 -4.75
C ASP A 128 -5.55 5.07 -3.99
N LEU A 129 -4.29 4.87 -3.64
CA LEU A 129 -3.47 5.83 -2.92
C LEU A 129 -2.45 6.54 -3.82
N ARG A 130 -2.57 6.40 -5.16
CA ARG A 130 -1.59 6.95 -6.11
C ARG A 130 -2.19 7.87 -7.16
N SER A 131 -3.35 7.56 -7.76
CA SER A 131 -3.93 8.38 -8.86
C SER A 131 -4.20 9.82 -8.45
N GLU A 132 -4.86 10.02 -7.31
CA GLU A 132 -5.28 11.34 -6.84
C GLU A 132 -4.35 11.92 -5.75
N ARG A 133 -3.21 11.25 -5.48
CA ARG A 133 -2.30 11.62 -4.39
C ARG A 133 -1.60 12.94 -4.64
N GLN A 134 -1.33 13.66 -3.56
CA GLN A 134 -0.52 14.88 -3.52
C GLN A 134 0.28 14.92 -2.21
N ARG A 135 1.29 15.78 -2.12
CA ARG A 135 2.17 15.90 -0.94
C ARG A 135 1.46 16.03 0.42
N ARG A 136 0.24 16.53 0.47
CA ARG A 136 -0.57 16.70 1.69
C ARG A 136 -1.93 16.01 1.61
N ARG A 137 -2.09 15.13 0.67
CA ARG A 137 -3.31 14.38 0.44
C ARG A 137 -2.92 12.98 0.00
N ILE A 138 -3.26 11.99 0.80
CA ILE A 138 -2.93 10.59 0.50
C ILE A 138 -3.95 9.93 -0.43
N MET A 139 -5.21 10.32 -0.32
CA MET A 139 -6.30 9.79 -1.13
C MET A 139 -7.23 10.91 -1.57
N GLY A 140 -7.62 10.91 -2.83
CA GLY A 140 -8.48 11.94 -3.40
C GLY A 140 -9.97 11.76 -3.14
N PRO A 141 -10.80 12.68 -3.68
CA PRO A 141 -12.25 12.65 -3.47
C PRO A 141 -12.91 11.36 -3.91
N GLY A 142 -12.47 10.76 -5.03
CA GLY A 142 -13.01 9.50 -5.55
C GLY A 142 -12.74 8.32 -4.61
N GLY A 143 -11.52 8.16 -4.15
CA GLY A 143 -11.16 7.15 -3.16
C GLY A 143 -11.94 7.32 -1.86
N TRP A 144 -12.11 8.56 -1.37
CA TRP A 144 -12.92 8.83 -0.19
C TRP A 144 -14.41 8.55 -0.38
N ALA A 145 -14.97 8.78 -1.57
CA ALA A 145 -16.35 8.43 -1.89
C ALA A 145 -16.53 6.89 -1.82
N MET A 146 -15.64 6.14 -2.46
CA MET A 146 -15.64 4.68 -2.39
C MET A 146 -15.63 4.17 -0.95
N MET A 147 -14.71 4.67 -0.10
CA MET A 147 -14.59 4.21 1.28
C MET A 147 -15.82 4.55 2.13
N ARG A 148 -16.42 5.73 1.97
CA ARG A 148 -17.67 6.11 2.66
C ARG A 148 -18.84 5.23 2.21
N ASP A 149 -19.00 4.99 0.91
CA ASP A 149 -20.05 4.17 0.36
C ASP A 149 -19.95 2.74 0.91
N GLU A 150 -18.74 2.21 1.02
CA GLU A 150 -18.54 0.87 1.56
C GLU A 150 -18.72 0.81 3.09
N ALA A 151 -18.39 1.85 3.83
CA ALA A 151 -18.64 1.93 5.27
C ALA A 151 -20.15 2.02 5.59
N ALA A 152 -20.92 2.68 4.72
CA ALA A 152 -22.37 2.81 4.88
C ALA A 152 -23.15 1.52 4.54
N ARG A 153 -22.51 0.52 3.94
CA ARG A 153 -23.17 -0.73 3.53
C ARG A 153 -23.07 -1.79 4.61
N PRO A 154 -24.12 -2.58 4.82
CA PRO A 154 -24.06 -3.72 5.71
C PRO A 154 -22.86 -4.60 5.37
N ALA A 155 -22.13 -5.02 6.38
CA ALA A 155 -21.00 -5.90 6.27
C ALA A 155 -21.34 -7.24 6.92
N GLU A 156 -20.95 -8.33 6.27
CA GLU A 156 -21.07 -9.68 6.80
C GLU A 156 -19.71 -10.35 6.78
N GLY A 157 -19.32 -10.96 7.90
CA GLY A 157 -18.08 -11.73 7.99
C GLY A 157 -16.84 -10.84 8.18
N HIS A 158 -15.87 -10.90 7.26
CA HIS A 158 -14.57 -10.24 7.40
C HIS A 158 -14.37 -9.15 6.33
N SER A 159 -13.85 -7.99 6.72
CA SER A 159 -13.40 -6.96 5.78
C SER A 159 -11.87 -6.90 5.73
N LEU A 160 -11.33 -7.01 4.53
CA LEU A 160 -9.91 -6.78 4.24
C LEU A 160 -9.75 -5.41 3.57
N LEU A 161 -8.93 -4.56 4.16
CA LEU A 161 -8.42 -3.36 3.51
C LEU A 161 -7.06 -3.71 2.89
N ILE A 162 -6.95 -3.60 1.58
CA ILE A 162 -5.67 -3.71 0.86
C ILE A 162 -5.16 -2.28 0.65
N SER A 163 -4.05 -1.96 1.29
CA SER A 163 -3.46 -0.62 1.24
C SER A 163 -2.02 -0.72 0.77
N SER A 164 -1.62 0.06 -0.23
CA SER A 164 -0.23 0.03 -0.71
C SER A 164 0.74 0.36 0.43
N VAL A 165 0.41 1.35 1.26
CA VAL A 165 1.20 1.71 2.46
C VAL A 165 0.50 1.28 3.76
N PRO A 166 1.24 0.90 4.82
CA PRO A 166 0.66 0.43 6.08
C PRO A 166 -0.25 1.46 6.75
N LEU A 167 -1.50 1.06 7.05
CA LEU A 167 -2.47 1.92 7.75
C LEU A 167 -2.10 2.09 9.22
N LEU A 168 -1.70 1.02 9.93
CA LEU A 168 -1.24 1.09 11.30
C LEU A 168 0.29 1.01 11.33
N GLY A 169 0.92 2.01 11.89
CA GLY A 169 2.37 2.12 11.96
C GLY A 169 2.84 2.77 13.27
N PRO A 170 4.15 2.88 13.47
CA PRO A 170 4.74 3.51 14.64
C PRO A 170 4.52 5.04 14.59
N ARG A 171 4.81 5.69 15.72
CA ARG A 171 4.76 7.15 15.81
C ARG A 171 5.84 7.81 14.94
N MET A 172 5.45 8.23 13.73
CA MET A 172 6.38 8.79 12.73
C MET A 172 6.96 10.15 13.15
N SER A 173 6.26 10.94 13.97
CA SER A 173 6.76 12.25 14.41
C SER A 173 8.11 12.18 15.14
N LEU A 174 8.42 11.06 15.81
CA LEU A 174 9.72 10.84 16.43
C LEU A 174 10.79 10.49 15.40
N PHE A 175 10.43 9.76 14.35
CA PHE A 175 11.32 9.41 13.24
C PHE A 175 11.64 10.64 12.39
N GLU A 176 10.63 11.43 12.04
CA GLU A 176 10.82 12.69 11.31
C GLU A 176 11.75 13.64 12.09
N ALA A 177 11.57 13.74 13.43
CA ALA A 177 12.46 14.56 14.26
C ALA A 177 13.90 14.01 14.33
N ALA A 178 14.08 12.69 14.43
CA ALA A 178 15.39 12.06 14.46
C ALA A 178 16.11 12.20 13.10
N MET A 179 15.39 12.15 11.98
CA MET A 179 15.97 12.28 10.64
C MET A 179 16.43 13.68 10.30
N ILE A 180 15.74 14.71 10.79
CA ILE A 180 16.20 16.10 10.68
C ILE A 180 17.57 16.27 11.33
N ALA A 181 17.86 15.50 12.40
CA ALA A 181 19.11 15.54 13.13
C ALA A 181 20.25 14.71 12.50
N ILE A 182 19.96 13.79 11.57
CA ILE A 182 20.95 12.85 11.00
C ILE A 182 20.97 12.96 9.47
N PRO A 183 21.92 13.72 8.86
CA PRO A 183 21.97 13.97 7.41
C PRO A 183 22.01 12.71 6.54
N ARG A 184 22.58 11.60 7.04
CA ARG A 184 22.62 10.33 6.29
C ARG A 184 21.26 9.63 6.15
N MET A 185 20.26 10.03 6.92
CA MET A 185 18.90 9.47 6.87
C MET A 185 17.97 10.23 5.94
N GLN A 186 18.39 11.37 5.40
CA GLN A 186 17.58 12.18 4.47
C GLN A 186 17.19 11.41 3.20
N LYS A 187 17.97 10.39 2.80
CA LYS A 187 17.62 9.51 1.67
C LYS A 187 16.30 8.73 1.89
N TYR A 188 15.89 8.53 3.13
CA TYR A 188 14.64 7.81 3.48
C TYR A 188 13.51 8.77 3.88
N GLU A 189 13.72 10.08 3.71
CA GLU A 189 12.72 11.11 4.10
C GLU A 189 11.47 11.01 3.23
N ASP A 190 11.62 10.73 1.95
CA ASP A 190 10.51 10.61 1.01
C ASP A 190 9.68 9.36 1.31
N ASP A 191 10.29 8.21 1.60
CA ASP A 191 9.60 6.98 2.01
C ASP A 191 8.79 7.18 3.30
N LEU A 192 9.34 7.92 4.27
CA LEU A 192 8.63 8.20 5.51
C LEU A 192 7.49 9.20 5.34
N ARG A 193 7.63 10.17 4.45
CA ARG A 193 6.55 11.10 4.10
C ARG A 193 5.41 10.42 3.36
N ASP A 194 5.70 9.29 2.73
CA ASP A 194 4.72 8.52 1.97
C ASP A 194 3.71 7.77 2.86
N GLN A 195 4.00 7.62 4.13
CA GLN A 195 3.18 6.86 5.07
C GLN A 195 1.92 7.61 5.52
N TRP A 196 0.85 6.85 5.85
CA TRP A 196 -0.36 7.38 6.48
C TRP A 196 -0.06 8.19 7.75
N GLN A 197 0.90 7.75 8.56
CA GLN A 197 1.26 8.32 9.85
C GLN A 197 2.07 9.60 9.75
N SER A 198 2.50 10.00 8.55
CA SER A 198 3.26 11.23 8.36
C SER A 198 2.46 12.46 8.83
N ARG A 199 3.16 13.49 9.27
CA ARG A 199 2.50 14.75 9.71
C ARG A 199 1.65 15.37 8.61
N ALA A 200 2.06 15.19 7.35
CA ALA A 200 1.36 15.74 6.19
C ALA A 200 -0.02 15.13 5.96
N HIS A 201 -0.22 13.88 6.39
CA HIS A 201 -1.42 13.08 6.13
C HIS A 201 -2.23 12.77 7.40
N ARG A 202 -1.86 13.34 8.56
CA ARG A 202 -2.41 12.96 9.87
C ARG A 202 -3.93 13.05 9.97
N ASP A 203 -4.55 14.04 9.36
CA ASP A 203 -6.01 14.20 9.41
C ASP A 203 -6.72 13.16 8.51
N GLU A 204 -6.15 12.87 7.34
CA GLU A 204 -6.67 11.82 6.46
C GLU A 204 -6.45 10.43 7.08
N TRP A 205 -5.32 10.22 7.75
CA TRP A 205 -5.08 9.01 8.51
C TRP A 205 -6.12 8.76 9.59
N ARG A 206 -6.38 9.77 10.43
CA ARG A 206 -7.44 9.69 11.45
C ARG A 206 -8.80 9.41 10.83
N ARG A 207 -9.12 10.06 9.73
CA ARG A 207 -10.36 9.83 8.99
C ARG A 207 -10.46 8.37 8.50
N MET A 208 -9.39 7.79 7.97
CA MET A 208 -9.40 6.39 7.55
C MET A 208 -9.55 5.44 8.74
N LEU A 209 -8.88 5.72 9.86
CA LEU A 209 -9.04 4.93 11.09
C LEU A 209 -10.49 4.96 11.59
N VAL A 210 -11.16 6.11 11.53
CA VAL A 210 -12.60 6.22 11.86
C VAL A 210 -13.43 5.37 10.91
N VAL A 211 -13.22 5.45 9.61
CA VAL A 211 -13.92 4.62 8.62
C VAL A 211 -13.74 3.12 8.92
N MET A 212 -12.52 2.69 9.23
CA MET A 212 -12.23 1.28 9.53
C MET A 212 -12.85 0.85 10.88
N ARG A 213 -12.85 1.72 11.88
CA ARG A 213 -13.56 1.49 13.14
C ARG A 213 -15.07 1.32 12.91
N ASP A 214 -15.67 2.22 12.14
CA ASP A 214 -17.11 2.20 11.87
C ASP A 214 -17.51 0.93 11.10
N ILE A 215 -16.68 0.47 10.16
CA ILE A 215 -16.85 -0.84 9.50
C ILE A 215 -16.78 -1.99 10.52
N ALA A 216 -15.90 -1.92 11.49
CA ALA A 216 -15.71 -2.96 12.50
C ALA A 216 -16.83 -2.98 13.58
N GLN A 217 -17.63 -1.93 13.69
CA GLN A 217 -18.69 -1.84 14.72
C GLN A 217 -19.88 -2.77 14.44
N ALA A 218 -20.05 -3.23 13.21
CA ALA A 218 -21.09 -4.21 12.90
C ALA A 218 -20.86 -5.51 13.67
N ASP A 219 -21.91 -6.09 14.23
CA ASP A 219 -21.85 -7.32 15.04
C ASP A 219 -21.20 -8.47 14.25
N GLY A 220 -20.22 -9.14 14.89
CA GLY A 220 -19.53 -10.26 14.28
C GLY A 220 -18.62 -9.90 13.10
N HIS A 221 -18.31 -8.61 12.88
CA HIS A 221 -17.48 -8.15 11.78
C HIS A 221 -16.03 -7.97 12.19
N ALA A 222 -15.14 -8.76 11.60
CA ALA A 222 -13.70 -8.61 11.77
C ALA A 222 -13.11 -7.75 10.66
N VAL A 223 -12.09 -6.96 10.99
CA VAL A 223 -11.43 -6.04 10.05
C VAL A 223 -9.91 -6.23 10.11
N THR A 224 -9.30 -6.42 8.94
CA THR A 224 -7.85 -6.54 8.80
C THR A 224 -7.36 -5.65 7.66
N ALA A 225 -6.33 -4.85 7.91
CA ALA A 225 -5.58 -4.18 6.87
C ALA A 225 -4.36 -5.03 6.47
N VAL A 226 -4.12 -5.13 5.17
CA VAL A 226 -2.97 -5.83 4.58
C VAL A 226 -2.21 -4.84 3.71
N SER A 227 -0.89 -4.81 3.84
CA SER A 227 -0.04 -3.84 3.13
C SER A 227 1.32 -4.42 2.75
N GLY A 228 1.99 -3.72 1.83
CA GLY A 228 3.38 -3.95 1.43
C GLY A 228 4.27 -2.75 1.74
N GLU A 229 5.07 -2.36 0.78
CA GLU A 229 5.92 -1.16 0.61
C GLU A 229 7.15 -1.08 1.53
N ILE A 230 7.06 -1.16 2.84
CA ILE A 230 8.15 -0.87 3.79
C ILE A 230 9.32 -1.88 3.80
N HIS A 231 9.32 -2.86 2.91
CA HIS A 231 10.36 -3.90 2.75
C HIS A 231 10.68 -4.71 4.03
N LEU A 232 9.74 -4.75 4.97
CA LEU A 232 9.82 -5.47 6.24
C LEU A 232 8.53 -6.25 6.49
N ALA A 233 8.63 -7.41 7.15
CA ALA A 233 7.46 -8.06 7.70
C ALA A 233 7.19 -7.52 9.11
N THR A 234 5.95 -7.14 9.39
CA THR A 234 5.53 -6.65 10.70
C THR A 234 4.02 -6.81 10.88
N ARG A 235 3.54 -6.63 12.10
CA ARG A 235 2.12 -6.50 12.40
C ARG A 235 1.85 -5.43 13.43
N ALA A 236 0.66 -4.85 13.35
CA ALA A 236 0.16 -3.93 14.36
C ALA A 236 -1.29 -4.27 14.73
N THR A 237 -1.74 -3.74 15.83
CA THR A 237 -3.14 -3.77 16.26
C THR A 237 -3.58 -2.39 16.69
N MET A 238 -4.82 -2.03 16.40
CA MET A 238 -5.53 -0.91 17.02
C MET A 238 -6.66 -1.47 17.87
N ASP A 239 -6.71 -1.07 19.14
CA ASP A 239 -7.77 -1.50 20.04
C ASP A 239 -9.10 -0.85 19.60
N LEU A 240 -10.15 -1.65 19.52
CA LEU A 240 -11.51 -1.24 19.21
C LEU A 240 -12.42 -1.47 20.41
N GLU A 241 -13.64 -0.95 20.35
CA GLU A 241 -14.65 -1.14 21.38
C GLU A 241 -15.00 -2.63 21.56
N GLY A 242 -15.36 -3.02 22.78
CA GLY A 242 -15.72 -4.41 23.10
C GLY A 242 -14.56 -5.40 23.08
N GLY A 243 -13.31 -4.93 23.16
CA GLY A 243 -12.11 -5.79 23.17
C GLY A 243 -11.71 -6.34 21.80
N ARG A 244 -12.35 -5.87 20.74
CA ARG A 244 -12.01 -6.24 19.36
C ARG A 244 -10.74 -5.52 18.90
N LEU A 245 -10.14 -6.02 17.83
CA LEU A 245 -8.92 -5.47 17.25
C LEU A 245 -9.08 -5.20 15.75
N LEU A 246 -8.58 -4.05 15.29
CA LEU A 246 -8.20 -3.88 13.90
C LEU A 246 -6.77 -4.40 13.74
N HIS A 247 -6.60 -5.43 12.93
CA HIS A 247 -5.28 -5.97 12.60
C HIS A 247 -4.67 -5.25 11.40
N GLN A 248 -3.38 -4.96 11.46
CA GLN A 248 -2.55 -4.61 10.30
C GLN A 248 -1.51 -5.70 10.12
N LEU A 249 -1.49 -6.28 8.93
CA LEU A 249 -0.51 -7.28 8.52
C LEU A 249 0.33 -6.70 7.38
N VAL A 250 1.64 -6.64 7.55
CA VAL A 250 2.55 -6.14 6.53
C VAL A 250 3.39 -7.29 6.01
N ALA A 251 3.30 -7.54 4.70
CA ALA A 251 4.13 -8.49 3.99
C ALA A 251 4.72 -7.78 2.77
N SER A 252 5.97 -7.44 2.86
CA SER A 252 6.61 -6.48 1.98
C SER A 252 7.86 -7.07 1.37
N GLY A 253 7.79 -7.35 0.09
CA GLY A 253 8.94 -7.70 -0.73
C GLY A 253 9.23 -9.20 -0.85
N ILE A 254 8.60 -9.82 -1.84
CA ILE A 254 8.99 -11.17 -2.28
C ILE A 254 10.24 -11.12 -3.19
N ALA A 255 10.39 -10.06 -3.99
CA ALA A 255 11.49 -9.87 -4.95
C ALA A 255 12.52 -8.86 -4.46
N HIS A 256 12.12 -7.80 -3.78
CA HIS A 256 13.02 -6.76 -3.33
C HIS A 256 13.91 -7.23 -2.17
N ARG A 257 15.15 -6.75 -2.15
CA ARG A 257 16.09 -7.05 -1.07
C ARG A 257 15.64 -6.37 0.22
N ALA A 258 15.57 -7.16 1.30
CA ALA A 258 15.25 -6.61 2.61
C ALA A 258 16.33 -5.63 3.11
N PRO A 259 15.94 -4.59 3.86
CA PRO A 259 16.88 -3.65 4.47
C PRO A 259 17.77 -4.33 5.52
N PRO A 260 18.85 -3.69 5.97
CA PRO A 260 19.72 -4.26 7.01
C PRO A 260 18.95 -4.59 8.30
N ALA A 261 19.24 -5.74 8.93
CA ALA A 261 18.59 -6.15 10.17
C ALA A 261 18.78 -5.14 11.34
N ALA A 262 19.83 -4.33 11.31
CA ALA A 262 20.04 -3.23 12.26
C ALA A 262 18.92 -2.19 12.16
N TRP A 263 18.45 -1.88 10.96
CA TRP A 263 17.32 -0.98 10.72
C TRP A 263 16.03 -1.53 11.33
N ALA A 264 15.70 -2.79 11.07
CA ALA A 264 14.53 -3.44 11.67
C ALA A 264 14.57 -3.42 13.21
N ARG A 265 15.74 -3.61 13.82
CA ARG A 265 15.90 -3.52 15.28
C ARG A 265 15.69 -2.10 15.81
N THR A 266 16.21 -1.09 15.12
CA THR A 266 16.01 0.33 15.48
C THR A 266 14.53 0.70 15.40
N LEU A 267 13.85 0.34 14.31
CA LEU A 267 12.41 0.52 14.18
C LEU A 267 11.63 -0.19 15.28
N GLY A 268 12.02 -1.42 15.59
CA GLY A 268 11.42 -2.21 16.68
C GLY A 268 11.54 -1.56 18.06
N ALA A 269 12.68 -0.96 18.36
CA ALA A 269 12.91 -0.23 19.61
C ALA A 269 12.06 1.05 19.68
N LEU A 270 12.04 1.84 18.61
CA LEU A 270 11.27 3.09 18.55
C LEU A 270 9.75 2.85 18.56
N SER A 271 9.29 1.70 18.07
CA SER A 271 7.87 1.34 18.03
C SER A 271 7.29 0.89 19.37
N ILE A 272 8.10 0.83 20.43
CA ILE A 272 7.65 0.42 21.78
C ILE A 272 6.61 1.39 22.34
N LEU A 273 6.77 2.68 22.08
CA LEU A 273 5.93 3.74 22.66
C LEU A 273 4.47 3.73 22.16
N GLY A 274 4.20 3.03 21.04
CA GLY A 274 2.88 3.04 20.44
C GLY A 274 2.42 4.43 19.98
N GLU A 275 1.20 4.53 19.51
CA GLU A 275 0.52 5.80 19.19
C GLU A 275 -0.97 5.71 19.50
N ASP A 276 -1.59 6.82 19.87
CA ASP A 276 -3.03 6.94 20.09
C ASP A 276 -3.59 8.07 19.22
N PRO A 277 -3.73 7.86 17.90
CA PRO A 277 -4.23 8.86 16.98
C PRO A 277 -5.73 9.13 17.15
N LEU A 278 -6.49 8.16 17.64
CA LEU A 278 -7.89 8.27 18.04
C LEU A 278 -7.96 7.99 19.53
N PRO A 279 -8.41 8.94 20.36
CA PRO A 279 -8.49 8.76 21.82
C PRO A 279 -9.23 7.48 22.21
N GLY A 280 -8.58 6.65 23.02
CA GLY A 280 -9.13 5.36 23.45
C GLY A 280 -8.89 4.19 22.49
N HIS A 281 -8.22 4.41 21.36
CA HIS A 281 -7.91 3.39 20.35
C HIS A 281 -6.39 3.28 20.10
N PRO A 282 -5.59 2.87 21.09
CA PRO A 282 -4.14 2.84 20.94
C PRO A 282 -3.68 1.84 19.88
N ILE A 283 -2.69 2.27 19.10
CA ILE A 283 -2.00 1.44 18.11
C ILE A 283 -0.73 0.86 18.73
N ARG A 284 -0.54 -0.45 18.57
CA ARG A 284 0.64 -1.16 19.07
C ARG A 284 1.26 -2.02 17.98
N ILE A 285 2.55 -1.85 17.76
CA ILE A 285 3.32 -2.76 16.91
C ILE A 285 3.63 -4.03 17.71
N ARG A 286 3.28 -5.18 17.15
CA ARG A 286 3.40 -6.49 17.79
C ARG A 286 4.47 -7.34 17.11
N PRO A 287 5.16 -8.23 17.82
CA PRO A 287 5.98 -9.25 17.19
C PRO A 287 5.15 -10.16 16.29
N LEU A 288 5.74 -10.69 15.23
CA LEU A 288 5.11 -11.77 14.46
C LEU A 288 4.93 -13.01 15.36
N PRO A 289 3.93 -13.87 15.09
CA PRO A 289 3.73 -15.09 15.87
C PRO A 289 5.00 -15.95 15.90
N GLY A 290 5.39 -16.39 17.09
CA GLY A 290 6.62 -17.15 17.32
C GLY A 290 7.92 -16.34 17.24
N GLN A 291 7.86 -15.03 16.97
CA GLN A 291 9.04 -14.16 16.87
C GLN A 291 9.14 -13.20 18.06
N ARG A 292 10.38 -12.78 18.38
CA ARG A 292 10.63 -11.75 19.40
C ARG A 292 10.68 -10.33 18.80
N SER A 293 11.08 -10.22 17.55
CA SER A 293 11.22 -8.95 16.84
C SER A 293 9.89 -8.43 16.34
N ARG A 294 9.65 -7.13 16.48
CA ARG A 294 8.48 -6.44 15.91
C ARG A 294 8.58 -6.25 14.41
N TYR A 295 9.79 -6.15 13.88
CA TYR A 295 10.09 -6.03 12.46
C TYR A 295 11.07 -7.13 12.05
N VAL A 296 10.81 -7.78 10.94
CA VAL A 296 11.66 -8.82 10.37
C VAL A 296 12.14 -8.37 8.99
N ALA A 297 13.45 -8.27 8.83
CA ALA A 297 14.12 -7.87 7.59
C ALA A 297 14.46 -9.09 6.74
N GLU A 298 13.45 -9.68 6.12
CA GLU A 298 13.58 -10.82 5.19
C GLU A 298 12.58 -10.66 4.05
N ARG A 299 12.88 -11.24 2.89
CA ARG A 299 11.88 -11.43 1.85
C ARG A 299 10.75 -12.28 2.41
N ASN A 300 9.54 -11.94 2.07
CA ASN A 300 8.39 -12.61 2.65
C ASN A 300 7.12 -12.44 1.82
N TYR A 301 6.16 -13.30 2.10
CA TYR A 301 4.77 -13.15 1.69
C TYR A 301 3.84 -13.62 2.81
N LEU A 302 2.58 -13.22 2.73
CA LEU A 302 1.54 -13.55 3.69
C LEU A 302 0.52 -14.49 3.06
N THR A 303 0.09 -15.50 3.81
CA THR A 303 -1.11 -16.28 3.48
C THR A 303 -2.22 -15.98 4.48
N LEU A 304 -3.43 -15.75 3.95
CA LEU A 304 -4.65 -15.68 4.73
C LEU A 304 -5.50 -16.91 4.40
N THR A 305 -5.90 -17.65 5.42
CA THR A 305 -6.72 -18.85 5.26
C THR A 305 -7.95 -18.76 6.16
N ARG A 306 -9.10 -19.23 5.65
CA ARG A 306 -10.31 -19.36 6.46
C ARG A 306 -10.52 -20.84 6.81
N ARG A 307 -10.57 -21.14 8.11
CA ARG A 307 -10.85 -22.49 8.63
C ARG A 307 -11.91 -22.39 9.70
N ASP A 308 -12.93 -23.24 9.61
CA ASP A 308 -14.02 -23.32 10.58
C ASP A 308 -14.69 -21.96 10.89
N GLY A 309 -14.80 -21.09 9.87
CA GLY A 309 -15.36 -19.76 9.99
C GLY A 309 -14.37 -18.68 10.41
N SER A 310 -13.21 -19.02 10.95
CA SER A 310 -12.20 -18.11 11.48
C SER A 310 -11.07 -17.84 10.45
N TRP A 311 -10.60 -16.60 10.39
CA TRP A 311 -9.49 -16.22 9.53
C TRP A 311 -8.15 -16.29 10.28
N GLN A 312 -7.14 -16.80 9.59
CA GLN A 312 -5.78 -16.92 10.12
C GLN A 312 -4.76 -16.38 9.12
N GLY A 313 -3.79 -15.61 9.63
CA GLY A 313 -2.65 -15.12 8.87
C GLY A 313 -1.35 -15.86 9.22
N ARG A 314 -0.50 -16.12 8.21
CA ARG A 314 0.87 -16.65 8.41
C ARG A 314 1.82 -15.95 7.47
N TRP A 315 2.99 -15.52 7.97
CA TRP A 315 4.10 -15.04 7.16
C TRP A 315 5.00 -16.19 6.76
N HIS A 316 5.40 -16.18 5.50
CA HIS A 316 6.40 -17.06 4.95
C HIS A 316 7.67 -16.24 4.76
N LEU A 317 8.64 -16.45 5.62
CA LEU A 317 9.90 -15.72 5.70
C LEU A 317 11.00 -16.53 5.01
N GLU A 318 11.90 -15.85 4.28
CA GLU A 318 12.90 -16.52 3.43
C GLU A 318 13.82 -17.46 4.22
N ARG A 319 14.23 -17.08 5.43
CA ARG A 319 15.17 -17.82 6.29
C ARG A 319 14.52 -18.37 7.56
N LEU A 320 13.65 -17.59 8.18
CA LEU A 320 12.98 -17.98 9.42
C LEU A 320 11.82 -18.94 9.21
N GLY A 321 11.44 -19.22 7.94
CA GLY A 321 10.36 -20.15 7.61
C GLY A 321 8.98 -19.58 7.85
N VAL A 322 8.00 -20.45 8.11
CA VAL A 322 6.59 -20.08 8.27
C VAL A 322 6.29 -19.80 9.73
N THR A 323 5.63 -18.69 10.00
CA THR A 323 5.21 -18.34 11.38
C THR A 323 4.08 -19.24 11.87
N GLU A 324 3.87 -19.26 13.19
CA GLU A 324 2.63 -19.77 13.78
C GLU A 324 1.41 -19.00 13.23
N PRO A 325 0.21 -19.63 13.24
CA PRO A 325 -0.99 -18.94 12.80
C PRO A 325 -1.37 -17.80 13.75
N LEU A 326 -1.80 -16.69 13.17
CA LEU A 326 -2.40 -15.57 13.87
C LEU A 326 -3.90 -15.58 13.61
N ALA A 327 -4.72 -15.74 14.65
CA ALA A 327 -6.17 -15.52 14.55
C ALA A 327 -6.48 -14.05 14.31
N LEU A 328 -7.50 -13.76 13.48
CA LEU A 328 -7.87 -12.42 13.02
C LEU A 328 -9.32 -12.04 13.40
N ASP A 329 -9.95 -12.82 14.26
CA ASP A 329 -11.32 -12.61 14.73
C ASP A 329 -11.37 -11.65 15.91
#